data_5137e20f4cb36490e3daa56d4c660ef6
#
_entry.id   5137e20f4cb36490e3daa56d4c660ef6
#
_cell.length_a   1.000
_cell.length_b   1.000
_cell.length_c   1.000
_cell.angle_alpha   90.00
_cell.angle_beta   90.00
_cell.angle_gamma   90.00
#
_symmetry.space_group_name_H-M   'P 1'
#
loop_
_entity.id
_entity.type
_entity.pdbx_description
1 polymer ?
#
loop_
_entity_poly.entity_id
_entity_poly.type
_entity_poly.pdbx_seq_one_letter_code
_entity_poly.pdbx_strand_id
1 'polypeptide(L)'
;MKKQIALALALCIFLLNTKVQAQDESAFDKGTTVITAGYGFPDLYRTSLRISYNAYSSNKVSGIGPIILKGDYGIVKFKWGHAVGAGIVIGYSSTNIKYTYIESKWNNGIGWNNYTYSQTDKYRTITVGARGTYHFFTKEKFDCYASIGLGFNINTSTHTTDNPNGYTSYAASRSGLYNAFTVGIRYYFTKNIGVYSELGWDNSTPIQGGVAIKF
;
A
#
# COMPACT_ATOMS: atom_id res chain seq x y z
N MET A 1 -7.66 -13.59 -16.29
CA MET A 1 -8.47 -12.93 -15.26
C MET A 1 -9.40 -13.88 -14.50
N LYS A 2 -10.31 -14.66 -15.15
CA LYS A 2 -11.26 -15.57 -14.42
C LYS A 2 -10.58 -16.61 -13.53
N LYS A 3 -9.44 -17.21 -13.94
CA LYS A 3 -8.70 -18.19 -13.12
C LYS A 3 -8.03 -17.59 -11.87
N GLN A 4 -7.61 -16.33 -11.92
CA GLN A 4 -7.01 -15.63 -10.78
C GLN A 4 -8.05 -15.23 -9.72
N ILE A 5 -9.26 -14.87 -10.15
CA ILE A 5 -10.39 -14.58 -9.26
C ILE A 5 -10.85 -15.87 -8.56
N ALA A 6 -10.90 -17.00 -9.28
CA ALA A 6 -11.26 -18.29 -8.71
C ALA A 6 -10.23 -18.76 -7.66
N LEU A 7 -8.92 -18.54 -7.89
CA LEU A 7 -7.88 -18.88 -6.94
C LEU A 7 -7.96 -18.03 -5.65
N ALA A 8 -8.25 -16.73 -5.80
CA ALA A 8 -8.45 -15.82 -4.66
C ALA A 8 -9.69 -16.20 -3.85
N LEU A 9 -10.80 -16.56 -4.51
CA LEU A 9 -12.01 -17.06 -3.85
C LEU A 9 -11.78 -18.41 -3.12
N ALA A 10 -11.06 -19.33 -3.75
CA ALA A 10 -10.72 -20.62 -3.14
C ALA A 10 -9.82 -20.44 -1.91
N LEU A 11 -8.86 -19.51 -1.94
CA LEU A 11 -8.02 -19.16 -0.79
C LEU A 11 -8.85 -18.55 0.35
N CYS A 12 -9.81 -17.68 0.04
CA CYS A 12 -10.75 -17.14 1.03
C CYS A 12 -11.63 -18.22 1.67
N ILE A 13 -12.14 -19.18 0.88
CA ILE A 13 -12.97 -20.28 1.38
C ILE A 13 -12.15 -21.25 2.27
N PHE A 14 -10.88 -21.49 1.92
CA PHE A 14 -10.00 -22.33 2.73
C PHE A 14 -9.70 -21.72 4.11
N LEU A 15 -9.58 -20.39 4.19
CA LEU A 15 -9.37 -19.64 5.44
C LEU A 15 -10.63 -19.61 6.34
N LEU A 16 -11.84 -19.84 5.79
CA LEU A 16 -13.09 -19.87 6.55
C LEU A 16 -13.34 -21.17 7.33
N ASN A 17 -12.56 -22.23 7.09
CA ASN A 17 -12.74 -23.54 7.73
C ASN A 17 -11.89 -23.76 8.99
N THR A 18 -11.22 -22.75 9.53
CA THR A 18 -10.49 -22.88 10.79
C THR A 18 -11.47 -22.93 11.96
N LYS A 19 -11.49 -24.04 12.70
CA LYS A 19 -12.34 -24.24 13.88
C LYS A 19 -12.02 -23.17 14.93
N VAL A 20 -12.97 -22.30 15.22
CA VAL A 20 -12.92 -21.34 16.31
C VAL A 20 -13.01 -22.11 17.63
N GLN A 21 -11.90 -22.27 18.35
CA GLN A 21 -11.91 -22.73 19.73
C GLN A 21 -12.28 -21.55 20.65
N ALA A 22 -13.37 -21.69 21.38
CA ALA A 22 -13.80 -20.74 22.40
C ALA A 22 -12.84 -20.84 23.62
N GLN A 23 -11.86 -19.95 23.66
CA GLN A 23 -11.08 -19.60 24.87
C GLN A 23 -11.35 -18.14 25.20
N ASP A 24 -11.13 -17.73 26.47
CA ASP A 24 -11.30 -16.33 26.94
C ASP A 24 -10.80 -15.33 25.89
N GLU A 25 -11.76 -14.61 25.27
CA GLU A 25 -11.59 -14.03 23.95
C GLU A 25 -10.76 -12.74 24.00
N SER A 26 -9.45 -12.90 23.94
CA SER A 26 -8.54 -11.81 23.65
C SER A 26 -8.67 -11.38 22.17
N ALA A 27 -8.54 -10.09 21.88
CA ALA A 27 -8.56 -9.58 20.51
C ALA A 27 -7.43 -10.17 19.65
N PHE A 28 -6.30 -10.54 20.26
CA PHE A 28 -5.19 -11.22 19.61
C PHE A 28 -4.48 -12.16 20.59
N ASP A 29 -4.28 -13.41 20.20
CA ASP A 29 -3.70 -14.47 21.01
C ASP A 29 -2.90 -15.45 20.14
N LYS A 30 -2.24 -16.42 20.77
CA LYS A 30 -1.62 -17.54 20.06
C LYS A 30 -2.67 -18.29 19.25
N GLY A 31 -2.39 -18.49 17.95
CA GLY A 31 -3.29 -19.15 17.02
C GLY A 31 -4.32 -18.21 16.36
N THR A 32 -4.48 -16.98 16.85
CA THR A 32 -5.36 -15.99 16.21
C THR A 32 -4.79 -15.60 14.85
N THR A 33 -5.63 -15.61 13.82
CA THR A 33 -5.32 -15.05 12.51
C THR A 33 -6.11 -13.77 12.32
N VAL A 34 -5.46 -12.69 11.92
CA VAL A 34 -6.12 -11.42 11.60
C VAL A 34 -5.73 -11.00 10.19
N ILE A 35 -6.74 -10.74 9.36
CA ILE A 35 -6.57 -10.16 8.03
C ILE A 35 -7.08 -8.72 8.09
N THR A 36 -6.26 -7.77 7.64
CA THR A 36 -6.63 -6.36 7.56
C THR A 36 -6.54 -5.87 6.11
N ALA A 37 -7.53 -5.10 5.70
CA ALA A 37 -7.55 -4.41 4.41
C ALA A 37 -7.83 -2.93 4.64
N GLY A 38 -7.01 -2.06 4.08
CA GLY A 38 -7.12 -0.63 4.34
C GLY A 38 -6.49 0.25 3.29
N TYR A 39 -6.58 1.54 3.57
CA TYR A 39 -6.09 2.62 2.75
C TYR A 39 -5.13 3.50 3.56
N GLY A 40 -4.03 3.92 2.90
CA GLY A 40 -3.04 4.81 3.50
C GLY A 40 -3.22 6.26 3.05
N PHE A 41 -2.94 7.20 3.96
CA PHE A 41 -2.99 8.63 3.67
C PHE A 41 -1.97 9.40 4.52
N PRO A 42 -1.32 10.44 3.95
CA PRO A 42 -1.21 10.71 2.52
C PRO A 42 -0.38 9.64 1.78
N ASP A 43 -0.58 9.49 0.48
CA ASP A 43 0.36 8.77 -0.37
C ASP A 43 1.62 9.65 -0.52
N LEU A 44 2.71 9.24 0.13
CA LEU A 44 3.94 10.02 0.19
C LEU A 44 4.58 10.19 -1.20
N TYR A 45 4.54 9.14 -2.01
CA TYR A 45 5.10 9.17 -3.35
C TYR A 45 4.32 10.13 -4.27
N ARG A 46 2.99 10.05 -4.27
CA ARG A 46 2.13 10.96 -5.02
C ARG A 46 2.28 12.40 -4.57
N THR A 47 2.41 12.63 -3.26
CA THR A 47 2.60 13.96 -2.70
C THR A 47 3.92 14.57 -3.14
N SER A 48 5.02 13.80 -3.12
CA SER A 48 6.33 14.27 -3.57
C SER A 48 6.33 14.59 -5.07
N LEU A 49 5.71 13.74 -5.89
CA LEU A 49 5.54 13.98 -7.33
C LEU A 49 4.71 15.25 -7.60
N ARG A 50 3.61 15.45 -6.87
CA ARG A 50 2.79 16.66 -7.01
C ARG A 50 3.61 17.91 -6.75
N ILE A 51 4.47 17.93 -5.74
CA ILE A 51 5.35 19.07 -5.43
C ILE A 51 6.37 19.27 -6.56
N SER A 52 7.01 18.20 -7.01
CA SER A 52 8.04 18.26 -8.07
C SER A 52 7.50 18.75 -9.41
N TYR A 53 6.26 18.39 -9.77
CA TYR A 53 5.64 18.78 -11.04
C TYR A 53 4.84 20.09 -10.97
N ASN A 54 4.77 20.73 -9.82
CA ASN A 54 4.01 22.00 -9.65
C ASN A 54 4.58 23.18 -10.47
N ALA A 55 5.81 23.07 -10.94
CA ALA A 55 6.46 24.09 -11.79
C ALA A 55 5.98 24.08 -13.25
N TYR A 56 5.27 23.04 -13.71
CA TYR A 56 4.76 22.98 -15.08
C TYR A 56 3.40 23.67 -15.18
N SER A 57 3.20 24.44 -16.24
CA SER A 57 2.04 25.33 -16.43
C SER A 57 0.68 24.65 -16.53
N SER A 58 0.65 23.34 -16.75
CA SER A 58 -0.58 22.54 -16.72
C SER A 58 -0.23 21.13 -16.27
N ASN A 59 -0.51 20.81 -15.00
CA ASN A 59 -0.31 19.48 -14.47
C ASN A 59 -1.58 18.93 -13.81
N LYS A 60 -1.82 17.64 -13.99
CA LYS A 60 -2.88 16.90 -13.30
C LYS A 60 -2.28 15.65 -12.70
N VAL A 61 -2.24 15.59 -11.38
CA VAL A 61 -1.79 14.41 -10.63
C VAL A 61 -3.00 13.67 -10.08
N SER A 62 -3.15 12.41 -10.43
CA SER A 62 -4.24 11.53 -10.00
C SER A 62 -3.70 10.14 -9.65
N GLY A 63 -4.47 9.32 -8.96
CA GLY A 63 -4.02 7.96 -8.65
C GLY A 63 -4.88 7.26 -7.61
N ILE A 64 -4.54 6.01 -7.33
CA ILE A 64 -5.21 5.12 -6.38
C ILE A 64 -4.18 4.57 -5.39
N GLY A 65 -4.58 4.42 -4.13
CA GLY A 65 -3.78 3.84 -3.06
C GLY A 65 -3.00 4.88 -2.26
N PRO A 66 -2.18 4.41 -1.32
CA PRO A 66 -1.85 3.01 -1.06
C PRO A 66 -3.03 2.18 -0.57
N ILE A 67 -3.32 1.06 -1.23
CA ILE A 67 -4.21 0.01 -0.75
C ILE A 67 -3.32 -1.05 -0.13
N ILE A 68 -3.63 -1.47 1.11
CA ILE A 68 -2.75 -2.33 1.90
C ILE A 68 -3.57 -3.49 2.45
N LEU A 69 -3.07 -4.70 2.20
CA LEU A 69 -3.58 -5.95 2.76
C LEU A 69 -2.51 -6.55 3.66
N LYS A 70 -2.88 -6.94 4.88
CA LYS A 70 -1.97 -7.59 5.83
C LYS A 70 -2.63 -8.83 6.41
N GLY A 71 -1.82 -9.84 6.71
CA GLY A 71 -2.23 -11.00 7.44
C GLY A 71 -1.27 -11.21 8.61
N ASP A 72 -1.78 -11.27 9.84
CA ASP A 72 -1.01 -11.49 11.06
C ASP A 72 -1.45 -12.80 11.70
N TYR A 73 -0.50 -13.61 12.16
CA TYR A 73 -0.73 -14.84 12.90
C TYR A 73 -0.06 -14.79 14.25
N GLY A 74 -0.81 -15.11 15.32
CA GLY A 74 -0.34 -15.13 16.69
C GLY A 74 0.55 -16.34 16.97
N ILE A 75 1.83 -16.10 17.25
CA ILE A 75 2.83 -17.16 17.48
C ILE A 75 2.87 -17.55 18.95
N VAL A 76 2.94 -16.54 19.85
CA VAL A 76 3.10 -16.75 21.28
C VAL A 76 2.32 -15.71 22.07
N LYS A 77 1.73 -16.15 23.20
CA LYS A 77 1.17 -15.29 24.25
C LYS A 77 2.03 -15.41 25.49
N PHE A 78 2.36 -14.31 26.10
CA PHE A 78 3.05 -14.25 27.37
C PHE A 78 2.07 -14.21 28.55
N LYS A 79 2.50 -14.68 29.72
CA LYS A 79 1.67 -14.70 30.94
C LYS A 79 1.14 -13.31 31.36
N TRP A 80 1.76 -12.23 30.91
CA TRP A 80 1.38 -10.84 31.24
C TRP A 80 0.33 -10.25 30.30
N GLY A 81 -0.21 -11.07 29.40
CA GLY A 81 -1.25 -10.65 28.43
C GLY A 81 -0.69 -10.05 27.13
N HIS A 82 0.63 -10.04 26.94
CA HIS A 82 1.26 -9.61 25.71
C HIS A 82 1.32 -10.78 24.70
N ALA A 83 1.33 -10.46 23.41
CA ALA A 83 1.46 -11.46 22.37
C ALA A 83 2.43 -11.03 21.28
N VAL A 84 3.02 -12.00 20.58
CA VAL A 84 3.85 -11.77 19.41
C VAL A 84 3.24 -12.50 18.23
N GLY A 85 3.17 -11.81 17.12
CA GLY A 85 2.72 -12.34 15.84
C GLY A 85 3.75 -12.15 14.73
N ALA A 86 3.59 -12.92 13.68
CA ALA A 86 4.28 -12.73 12.41
C ALA A 86 3.25 -12.72 11.28
N GLY A 87 3.59 -12.05 10.20
CA GLY A 87 2.64 -11.88 9.12
C GLY A 87 3.26 -11.44 7.81
N ILE A 88 2.39 -11.13 6.88
CA ILE A 88 2.75 -10.64 5.56
C ILE A 88 2.05 -9.30 5.29
N VAL A 89 2.63 -8.51 4.40
CA VAL A 89 2.05 -7.28 3.88
C VAL A 89 2.11 -7.29 2.36
N ILE A 90 1.00 -6.88 1.74
CA ILE A 90 0.90 -6.65 0.31
C ILE A 90 0.31 -5.26 0.13
N GLY A 91 0.98 -4.42 -0.65
CA GLY A 91 0.55 -3.06 -0.95
C GLY A 91 0.44 -2.79 -2.45
N TYR A 92 -0.43 -1.87 -2.83
CA TYR A 92 -0.55 -1.37 -4.18
C TYR A 92 -0.83 0.12 -4.20
N SER A 93 -0.05 0.87 -4.97
CA SER A 93 -0.37 2.25 -5.31
C SER A 93 -0.11 2.55 -6.80
N SER A 94 -0.82 3.53 -7.33
CA SER A 94 -0.65 4.01 -8.69
C SER A 94 -0.83 5.52 -8.74
N THR A 95 0.10 6.20 -9.42
CA THR A 95 0.05 7.65 -9.64
C THR A 95 0.22 7.92 -11.12
N ASN A 96 -0.68 8.75 -11.67
CA ASN A 96 -0.64 9.23 -13.04
C ASN A 96 -0.42 10.74 -13.01
N ILE A 97 0.52 11.23 -13.79
CA ILE A 97 0.81 12.65 -13.96
C ILE A 97 0.63 12.98 -15.44
N LYS A 98 -0.25 13.93 -15.70
CA LYS A 98 -0.38 14.54 -17.03
C LYS A 98 0.13 15.96 -16.96
N TYR A 99 1.01 16.33 -17.87
CA TYR A 99 1.49 17.71 -17.98
C TYR A 99 1.76 18.08 -19.44
N THR A 100 1.78 19.39 -19.70
CA THR A 100 2.14 19.95 -21.00
C THR A 100 3.44 20.71 -20.86
N TYR A 101 4.28 20.64 -21.88
CA TYR A 101 5.51 21.40 -21.99
C TYR A 101 5.63 22.03 -23.38
N ILE A 102 6.37 23.12 -23.45
CA ILE A 102 6.63 23.84 -24.71
C ILE A 102 8.06 23.55 -25.13
N GLU A 103 8.22 23.11 -26.36
CA GLU A 103 9.50 22.93 -27.00
C GLU A 103 9.66 23.99 -28.12
N SER A 104 10.68 24.84 -28.01
CA SER A 104 10.99 25.79 -29.06
C SER A 104 11.96 25.21 -30.06
N LYS A 105 11.58 25.17 -31.33
CA LYS A 105 12.41 24.64 -32.44
C LYS A 105 12.72 25.75 -33.43
N TRP A 106 13.99 25.81 -33.82
CA TRP A 106 14.41 26.70 -34.88
C TRP A 106 13.97 26.19 -36.24
N ASN A 107 13.17 26.96 -36.97
CA ASN A 107 12.78 26.62 -38.34
C ASN A 107 13.69 27.38 -39.30
N ASN A 108 14.46 26.65 -40.14
CA ASN A 108 15.47 27.17 -41.03
C ASN A 108 14.96 28.41 -41.81
N GLY A 109 15.45 29.60 -41.41
CA GLY A 109 15.19 30.88 -42.09
C GLY A 109 13.98 31.69 -41.61
N ILE A 110 13.10 31.18 -40.71
CA ILE A 110 11.85 31.84 -40.30
C ILE A 110 11.85 32.27 -38.82
N GLY A 111 12.70 31.62 -37.97
CA GLY A 111 12.76 31.92 -36.54
C GLY A 111 12.38 30.72 -35.64
N TRP A 112 12.19 31.03 -34.35
CA TRP A 112 11.79 30.05 -33.33
C TRP A 112 10.28 29.80 -33.37
N ASN A 113 9.87 28.53 -33.49
CA ASN A 113 8.50 28.11 -33.38
C ASN A 113 8.30 27.31 -32.09
N ASN A 114 7.25 27.62 -31.35
CA ASN A 114 6.88 26.97 -30.12
C ASN A 114 5.85 25.86 -30.39
N TYR A 115 6.19 24.65 -29.98
CA TYR A 115 5.32 23.48 -30.06
C TYR A 115 4.92 23.05 -28.67
N THR A 116 3.64 22.82 -28.46
CA THR A 116 3.12 22.32 -27.17
C THR A 116 2.88 20.83 -27.28
N TYR A 117 3.49 20.07 -26.38
CA TYR A 117 3.35 18.64 -26.28
C TYR A 117 2.78 18.21 -24.95
N SER A 118 2.04 17.10 -24.94
CA SER A 118 1.50 16.49 -23.73
C SER A 118 2.31 15.26 -23.37
N GLN A 119 2.57 15.09 -22.08
CA GLN A 119 3.19 13.88 -21.54
C GLN A 119 2.35 13.28 -20.42
N THR A 120 2.30 11.96 -20.39
CA THR A 120 1.66 11.20 -19.32
C THR A 120 2.67 10.23 -18.72
N ASP A 121 2.96 10.43 -17.44
CA ASP A 121 3.83 9.57 -16.65
C ASP A 121 2.97 8.76 -15.68
N LYS A 122 3.11 7.44 -15.73
CA LYS A 122 2.38 6.51 -14.88
C LYS A 122 3.35 5.71 -14.02
N TYR A 123 3.18 5.82 -12.71
CA TYR A 123 3.95 5.11 -11.72
C TYR A 123 3.06 4.11 -11.00
N ARG A 124 3.55 2.89 -10.83
CA ARG A 124 2.90 1.83 -10.06
C ARG A 124 3.89 1.23 -9.09
N THR A 125 3.43 1.01 -7.86
CA THR A 125 4.21 0.34 -6.83
C THR A 125 3.43 -0.85 -6.31
N ILE A 126 4.07 -2.02 -6.30
CA ILE A 126 3.60 -3.21 -5.60
C ILE A 126 4.57 -3.45 -4.46
N THR A 127 4.05 -3.57 -3.25
CA THR A 127 4.81 -3.88 -2.03
C THR A 127 4.53 -5.31 -1.62
N VAL A 128 5.56 -6.07 -1.30
CA VAL A 128 5.45 -7.41 -0.70
C VAL A 128 6.48 -7.52 0.41
N GLY A 129 6.05 -7.94 1.60
CA GLY A 129 6.95 -8.05 2.74
C GLY A 129 6.44 -8.98 3.83
N ALA A 130 7.35 -9.30 4.74
CA ALA A 130 7.06 -9.93 6.02
C ALA A 130 6.94 -8.85 7.09
N ARG A 131 6.14 -9.14 8.14
CA ARG A 131 6.03 -8.26 9.31
C ARG A 131 6.04 -9.07 10.61
N GLY A 132 6.62 -8.47 11.64
CA GLY A 132 6.50 -8.92 13.02
C GLY A 132 5.63 -7.94 13.79
N THR A 133 4.79 -8.45 14.69
CA THR A 133 3.89 -7.65 15.53
C THR A 133 4.12 -7.99 17.00
N TYR A 134 4.12 -6.95 17.84
CA TYR A 134 4.15 -7.07 19.29
C TYR A 134 2.92 -6.40 19.88
N HIS A 135 2.04 -7.21 20.45
CA HIS A 135 0.78 -6.79 21.05
C HIS A 135 0.99 -6.55 22.54
N PHE A 136 1.04 -5.28 22.94
CA PHE A 136 1.33 -4.88 24.33
C PHE A 136 0.07 -4.62 25.17
N PHE A 137 -1.10 -4.51 24.52
CA PHE A 137 -2.39 -4.42 25.19
C PHE A 137 -3.43 -5.10 24.32
N THR A 138 -4.00 -6.19 24.82
CA THR A 138 -5.04 -6.93 24.12
C THR A 138 -6.13 -7.35 25.09
N LYS A 139 -7.36 -6.94 24.82
CA LYS A 139 -8.59 -7.26 25.53
C LYS A 139 -9.59 -7.83 24.54
N GLU A 140 -10.76 -8.26 25.01
CA GLU A 140 -11.80 -8.89 24.17
C GLU A 140 -12.04 -8.17 22.82
N LYS A 141 -12.18 -6.86 22.83
CA LYS A 141 -12.51 -6.04 21.65
C LYS A 141 -11.40 -5.10 21.20
N PHE A 142 -10.34 -4.98 21.99
CA PHE A 142 -9.34 -3.95 21.79
C PHE A 142 -7.94 -4.54 21.75
N ASP A 143 -7.16 -4.15 20.75
CA ASP A 143 -5.80 -4.61 20.53
C ASP A 143 -4.89 -3.45 20.15
N CYS A 144 -3.83 -3.22 20.96
CA CYS A 144 -2.79 -2.27 20.66
C CYS A 144 -1.48 -3.01 20.39
N TYR A 145 -0.82 -2.64 19.31
CA TYR A 145 0.40 -3.32 18.89
C TYR A 145 1.40 -2.35 18.25
N ALA A 146 2.66 -2.75 18.26
CA ALA A 146 3.71 -2.20 17.42
C ALA A 146 4.09 -3.23 16.35
N SER A 147 4.51 -2.78 15.18
CA SER A 147 4.96 -3.67 14.13
C SER A 147 6.21 -3.17 13.42
N ILE A 148 7.01 -4.13 12.97
CA ILE A 148 8.13 -3.90 12.06
C ILE A 148 7.88 -4.69 10.78
N GLY A 149 8.22 -4.13 9.63
CA GLY A 149 8.07 -4.76 8.33
C GLY A 149 9.33 -4.65 7.48
N LEU A 150 9.63 -5.70 6.73
CA LEU A 150 10.73 -5.75 5.77
C LEU A 150 10.28 -6.48 4.50
N GLY A 151 10.72 -6.00 3.34
CA GLY A 151 10.35 -6.59 2.06
C GLY A 151 10.86 -5.81 0.86
N PHE A 152 10.10 -5.86 -0.22
CA PHE A 152 10.46 -5.23 -1.47
C PHE A 152 9.31 -4.42 -2.05
N ASN A 153 9.65 -3.28 -2.65
CA ASN A 153 8.80 -2.50 -3.52
C ASN A 153 9.20 -2.74 -4.97
N ILE A 154 8.25 -3.16 -5.79
CA ILE A 154 8.41 -3.28 -7.24
C ILE A 154 7.77 -2.04 -7.87
N ASN A 155 8.60 -1.13 -8.36
CA ASN A 155 8.18 0.12 -8.96
C ASN A 155 8.25 0.00 -10.48
N THR A 156 7.15 0.29 -11.16
CA THR A 156 7.09 0.34 -12.62
C THR A 156 6.70 1.75 -13.04
N SER A 157 7.48 2.35 -13.93
CA SER A 157 7.17 3.62 -14.57
C SER A 157 6.91 3.43 -16.05
N THR A 158 5.92 4.13 -16.59
CA THR A 158 5.61 4.17 -18.02
C THR A 158 5.45 5.63 -18.42
N HIS A 159 6.17 6.04 -19.44
CA HIS A 159 6.16 7.39 -19.99
C HIS A 159 5.57 7.36 -21.38
N THR A 160 4.63 8.23 -21.68
CA THR A 160 3.98 8.35 -22.99
C THR A 160 3.90 9.82 -23.37
N THR A 161 4.33 10.16 -24.59
CA THR A 161 4.28 11.53 -25.13
C THR A 161 3.68 11.54 -26.53
N ASP A 162 3.05 12.64 -26.89
CA ASP A 162 2.58 12.93 -28.25
C ASP A 162 3.61 13.66 -29.12
N ASN A 163 4.79 13.96 -28.57
CA ASN A 163 5.89 14.55 -29.33
C ASN A 163 6.48 13.49 -30.31
N PRO A 164 6.39 13.69 -31.65
CA PRO A 164 6.85 12.72 -32.61
C PRO A 164 8.39 12.55 -32.62
N ASN A 165 9.13 13.53 -32.09
CA ASN A 165 10.58 13.47 -31.90
C ASN A 165 10.96 13.18 -30.45
N GLY A 166 9.97 13.00 -29.55
CA GLY A 166 10.18 12.61 -28.17
C GLY A 166 10.59 11.14 -28.09
N TYR A 167 11.31 10.79 -27.03
CA TYR A 167 11.58 9.39 -26.75
C TYR A 167 10.26 8.65 -26.64
N THR A 168 10.00 7.79 -27.62
CA THR A 168 8.83 6.89 -27.63
C THR A 168 8.70 6.17 -26.29
N SER A 169 7.46 6.00 -25.86
CA SER A 169 7.05 5.34 -24.62
C SER A 169 8.03 4.27 -24.14
N TYR A 170 8.68 4.50 -23.02
CA TYR A 170 9.49 3.50 -22.38
C TYR A 170 8.88 3.10 -21.03
N ALA A 171 9.06 1.84 -20.68
CA ALA A 171 8.71 1.31 -19.37
C ALA A 171 9.98 0.88 -18.64
N ALA A 172 10.12 1.31 -17.39
CA ALA A 172 11.20 0.90 -16.52
C ALA A 172 10.64 0.24 -15.26
N SER A 173 11.31 -0.81 -14.81
CA SER A 173 10.99 -1.46 -13.54
C SER A 173 12.21 -1.42 -12.63
N ARG A 174 12.00 -1.06 -11.36
CA ARG A 174 13.05 -1.01 -10.34
C ARG A 174 12.53 -1.55 -9.03
N SER A 175 13.27 -2.45 -8.42
CA SER A 175 13.00 -2.91 -7.05
C SER A 175 13.68 -2.00 -6.03
N GLY A 176 13.03 -1.80 -4.89
CA GLY A 176 13.55 -1.08 -3.74
C GLY A 176 13.26 -1.83 -2.45
N LEU A 177 13.99 -1.51 -1.39
CA LEU A 177 13.72 -2.05 -0.07
C LEU A 177 12.42 -1.45 0.47
N TYR A 178 11.52 -2.30 0.97
CA TYR A 178 10.41 -1.90 1.82
C TYR A 178 10.81 -2.07 3.28
N ASN A 179 10.59 -1.05 4.08
CA ASN A 179 10.68 -1.12 5.53
C ASN A 179 9.51 -0.37 6.16
N ALA A 180 9.06 -0.85 7.32
CA ALA A 180 8.00 -0.21 8.08
C ALA A 180 8.26 -0.33 9.57
N PHE A 181 7.86 0.70 10.31
CA PHE A 181 7.76 0.72 11.76
C PHE A 181 6.48 1.47 12.13
N THR A 182 5.49 0.76 12.65
CA THR A 182 4.18 1.33 12.93
C THR A 182 3.69 0.94 14.33
N VAL A 183 2.84 1.80 14.89
CA VAL A 183 2.01 1.49 16.06
C VAL A 183 0.57 1.47 15.60
N GLY A 184 -0.18 0.46 16.02
CA GLY A 184 -1.55 0.26 15.58
C GLY A 184 -2.51 -0.05 16.70
N ILE A 185 -3.77 0.21 16.40
CA ILE A 185 -4.91 -0.18 17.22
C ILE A 185 -5.92 -0.93 16.37
N ARG A 186 -6.59 -1.91 16.98
CA ARG A 186 -7.76 -2.59 16.40
C ARG A 186 -8.91 -2.53 17.40
N TYR A 187 -10.09 -2.31 16.88
CA TYR A 187 -11.33 -2.38 17.67
C TYR A 187 -12.34 -3.27 16.96
N TYR A 188 -12.82 -4.29 17.65
CA TYR A 188 -13.76 -5.28 17.14
C TYR A 188 -15.19 -4.97 17.59
N PHE A 189 -16.08 -4.72 16.65
CA PHE A 189 -17.52 -4.52 16.92
C PHE A 189 -18.20 -5.85 17.23
N THR A 190 -17.77 -6.91 16.56
CA THR A 190 -18.21 -8.30 16.77
C THR A 190 -16.99 -9.13 17.18
N LYS A 191 -17.18 -10.44 17.42
CA LYS A 191 -16.09 -11.36 17.68
C LYS A 191 -15.02 -11.39 16.59
N ASN A 192 -15.42 -11.16 15.34
CA ASN A 192 -14.60 -11.37 14.16
C ASN A 192 -14.35 -10.10 13.32
N ILE A 193 -15.23 -9.09 13.39
CA ILE A 193 -15.17 -7.92 12.50
C ILE A 193 -14.89 -6.67 13.30
N GLY A 194 -13.91 -5.92 12.84
CA GLY A 194 -13.48 -4.66 13.46
C GLY A 194 -12.87 -3.70 12.46
N VAL A 195 -12.32 -2.63 12.99
CA VAL A 195 -11.54 -1.63 12.27
C VAL A 195 -10.15 -1.54 12.85
N TYR A 196 -9.21 -1.05 12.05
CA TYR A 196 -7.86 -0.78 12.52
C TYR A 196 -7.38 0.58 12.05
N SER A 197 -6.41 1.11 12.77
CA SER A 197 -5.59 2.23 12.34
C SER A 197 -4.14 1.98 12.73
N GLU A 198 -3.21 2.37 11.88
CA GLU A 198 -1.78 2.36 12.14
C GLU A 198 -1.18 3.72 11.83
N LEU A 199 -0.22 4.13 12.67
CA LEU A 199 0.58 5.34 12.52
C LEU A 199 2.05 4.98 12.59
N GLY A 200 2.88 5.62 11.79
CA GLY A 200 4.33 5.46 11.86
C GLY A 200 5.00 5.59 10.50
N TRP A 201 6.19 5.05 10.40
CA TRP A 201 6.91 4.99 9.14
C TRP A 201 6.47 3.74 8.36
N ASP A 202 5.94 3.96 7.17
CA ASP A 202 5.73 2.97 6.13
C ASP A 202 6.11 3.66 4.82
N ASN A 203 6.93 3.06 4.01
CA ASN A 203 7.45 3.69 2.77
C ASN A 203 6.36 4.28 1.88
N SER A 204 5.12 3.87 2.05
CA SER A 204 3.98 4.31 1.24
C SER A 204 3.19 5.43 1.91
N THR A 205 3.03 5.37 3.25
CA THR A 205 2.12 6.27 3.98
C THR A 205 2.40 6.28 5.48
N PRO A 206 2.29 7.43 6.15
CA PRO A 206 2.45 7.52 7.60
C PRO A 206 1.19 7.13 8.39
N ILE A 207 0.02 7.16 7.77
CA ILE A 207 -1.27 6.86 8.40
C ILE A 207 -2.01 5.87 7.52
N GLN A 208 -2.56 4.83 8.10
CA GLN A 208 -3.39 3.87 7.42
C GLN A 208 -4.53 3.38 8.30
N GLY A 209 -5.63 3.01 7.69
CA GLY A 209 -6.78 2.50 8.41
C GLY A 209 -7.72 1.72 7.49
N GLY A 210 -8.56 0.90 8.08
CA GLY A 210 -9.47 0.06 7.34
C GLY A 210 -10.20 -0.97 8.20
N VAL A 211 -10.55 -2.09 7.60
CA VAL A 211 -11.26 -3.18 8.26
C VAL A 211 -10.30 -4.27 8.73
N ALA A 212 -10.66 -4.95 9.81
CA ALA A 212 -9.96 -6.10 10.35
C ALA A 212 -10.94 -7.27 10.50
N ILE A 213 -10.52 -8.47 10.10
CA ILE A 213 -11.28 -9.71 10.26
C ILE A 213 -10.40 -10.68 11.03
N LYS A 214 -10.93 -11.21 12.13
CA LYS A 214 -10.29 -12.16 13.04
C LYS A 214 -10.88 -13.55 12.87
N PHE A 215 -10.02 -14.55 12.89
CA PHE A 215 -10.33 -15.99 12.81
C PHE A 215 -9.70 -16.75 13.96
#